data_1efa3eef9d393d9f7dd47cf60da00253
#
_entry.id   1efa3eef9d393d9f7dd47cf60da00253
#
_cell.length_a   1.000
_cell.length_b   1.000
_cell.length_c   1.000
_cell.angle_alpha   90.00
_cell.angle_beta   90.00
_cell.angle_gamma   90.00
#
_symmetry.space_group_name_H-M   'P 1'
#
loop_
_entity.id
_entity.type
_entity.pdbx_description
1 polymer ?
#
loop_
_entity_poly.entity_id
_entity_poly.type
_entity_poly.pdbx_seq_one_letter_code
_entity_poly.pdbx_strand_id
1 'polypeptide(L)'
;MVLDGSWTVDAMISMGKDVSSDLDGNSVWDKNDRYAAIIWDDTVMGVINSTGEKCATVQPDGRLELTLYNERVLSMFEKFTTAYYDTTQAYHYQRVSYDITDPVAMFANDQALFFMQLLDLVTYFRDMQTDFGILPLPKLDEEQDRYYSTIGSWHSVFLCAPSVQENAERTGAILEALAYESYKTVTPAYYEKTLVGKYIRDDESREMVDIILSSHVYDLGWFYQIGKYCDEVLYMWYDKKSDFTSMYDSHLSAAMADIERINEAFAELD
;
A
#
# COMPACT_ATOMS: atom_id res chain seq x y z
N MET A 1 15.77 -2.01 -13.13
CA MET A 1 14.31 -2.04 -13.45
C MET A 1 13.58 -0.85 -12.85
N VAL A 2 13.71 -0.53 -11.58
CA VAL A 2 12.99 0.64 -11.01
C VAL A 2 13.47 1.94 -11.64
N LEU A 3 14.78 2.18 -11.69
CA LEU A 3 15.37 3.43 -12.19
C LEU A 3 15.20 3.64 -13.71
N ASP A 4 15.04 2.58 -14.47
CA ASP A 4 14.76 2.65 -15.91
C ASP A 4 13.27 2.59 -16.26
N GLY A 5 12.39 2.49 -15.24
CA GLY A 5 10.95 2.49 -15.40
C GLY A 5 10.33 1.16 -15.84
N SER A 6 11.10 0.08 -15.97
CA SER A 6 10.63 -1.24 -16.40
C SER A 6 10.08 -2.11 -15.25
N TRP A 7 10.11 -1.63 -14.02
CA TRP A 7 9.52 -2.32 -12.87
C TRP A 7 8.00 -2.18 -12.89
N THR A 8 7.32 -3.12 -13.51
CA THR A 8 5.85 -3.17 -13.68
C THR A 8 5.26 -4.40 -13.01
N VAL A 9 3.93 -4.42 -12.87
CA VAL A 9 3.22 -5.59 -12.34
C VAL A 9 3.46 -6.85 -13.18
N ASP A 10 3.54 -6.70 -14.51
CA ASP A 10 3.86 -7.82 -15.41
C ASP A 10 5.29 -8.34 -15.21
N ALA A 11 6.24 -7.44 -14.99
CA ALA A 11 7.62 -7.81 -14.67
C ALA A 11 7.69 -8.56 -13.33
N MET A 12 7.02 -8.08 -12.29
CA MET A 12 6.94 -8.73 -10.99
C MET A 12 6.34 -10.14 -11.10
N ILE A 13 5.22 -10.29 -11.79
CA ILE A 13 4.56 -11.58 -12.03
C ILE A 13 5.50 -12.53 -12.79
N SER A 14 6.16 -12.02 -13.84
CA SER A 14 7.11 -12.82 -14.65
C SER A 14 8.28 -13.33 -13.83
N MET A 15 8.83 -12.53 -12.94
CA MET A 15 9.93 -12.94 -12.04
C MET A 15 9.48 -14.02 -11.04
N GLY A 16 8.24 -13.98 -10.58
CA GLY A 16 7.68 -14.95 -9.63
C GLY A 16 7.30 -16.29 -10.23
N LYS A 17 7.16 -16.38 -11.55
CA LYS A 17 6.49 -17.50 -12.25
C LYS A 17 6.99 -18.90 -11.89
N ASP A 18 8.30 -19.09 -11.71
CA ASP A 18 8.93 -20.39 -11.48
C ASP A 18 9.57 -20.50 -10.07
N VAL A 19 9.17 -19.62 -9.15
CA VAL A 19 9.75 -19.56 -7.80
C VAL A 19 9.07 -20.51 -6.84
N SER A 20 7.75 -20.65 -6.95
CA SER A 20 6.94 -21.42 -6.01
C SER A 20 7.30 -22.90 -6.04
N SER A 21 7.40 -23.51 -4.88
CA SER A 21 7.78 -24.93 -4.73
C SER A 21 7.21 -25.51 -3.44
N ASP A 22 6.58 -26.67 -3.55
CA ASP A 22 6.23 -27.54 -2.42
C ASP A 22 7.54 -28.13 -1.88
N LEU A 23 8.04 -27.61 -0.76
CA LEU A 23 9.36 -27.94 -0.23
C LEU A 23 9.38 -29.26 0.55
N ASP A 24 8.27 -29.62 1.19
CA ASP A 24 8.16 -30.85 1.97
C ASP A 24 7.52 -32.02 1.20
N GLY A 25 7.01 -31.76 -0.02
CA GLY A 25 6.47 -32.76 -0.93
C GLY A 25 5.14 -33.35 -0.49
N ASN A 26 4.41 -32.66 0.39
CA ASN A 26 3.16 -33.18 0.95
C ASN A 26 1.91 -32.81 0.11
N SER A 27 2.06 -32.00 -0.92
CA SER A 27 1.00 -31.46 -1.80
C SER A 27 -0.01 -30.57 -1.08
N VAL A 28 0.32 -30.07 0.10
CA VAL A 28 -0.46 -29.08 0.86
C VAL A 28 0.32 -27.80 0.94
N TRP A 29 -0.19 -26.74 0.33
CA TRP A 29 0.47 -25.45 0.31
C TRP A 29 0.23 -24.71 1.62
N ASP A 30 1.30 -24.53 2.40
CA ASP A 30 1.27 -23.86 3.71
C ASP A 30 2.58 -23.09 3.98
N LYS A 31 2.81 -22.69 5.24
CA LYS A 31 4.00 -21.93 5.66
C LYS A 31 5.33 -22.69 5.53
N ASN A 32 5.32 -23.98 5.19
CA ASN A 32 6.53 -24.78 5.00
C ASN A 32 7.01 -24.74 3.53
N ASP A 33 6.29 -24.06 2.65
CA ASP A 33 6.56 -24.04 1.22
C ASP A 33 7.19 -22.70 0.78
N ARG A 34 7.58 -22.65 -0.49
CA ARG A 34 8.11 -21.45 -1.13
C ARG A 34 7.09 -20.86 -2.09
N TYR A 35 7.01 -19.52 -2.12
CA TYR A 35 6.04 -18.75 -2.91
C TYR A 35 6.70 -17.67 -3.75
N ALA A 36 6.04 -17.26 -4.83
CA ALA A 36 6.42 -16.05 -5.55
C ALA A 36 6.27 -14.80 -4.65
N ALA A 37 5.20 -14.74 -3.87
CA ALA A 37 4.96 -13.61 -2.98
C ALA A 37 4.29 -14.01 -1.66
N ILE A 38 4.66 -13.33 -0.59
CA ILE A 38 3.90 -13.25 0.66
C ILE A 38 3.14 -11.93 0.61
N ILE A 39 1.81 -11.98 0.72
CA ILE A 39 0.94 -10.83 0.49
C ILE A 39 0.05 -10.60 1.70
N TRP A 40 0.09 -9.36 2.20
CA TRP A 40 -0.84 -8.84 3.19
C TRP A 40 -2.12 -8.35 2.50
N ASP A 41 -3.27 -8.41 3.15
CA ASP A 41 -4.56 -8.06 2.56
C ASP A 41 -4.65 -6.60 2.11
N ASP A 42 -4.18 -5.63 2.91
CA ASP A 42 -4.16 -4.21 2.53
C ASP A 42 -3.30 -3.93 1.29
N THR A 43 -2.45 -4.88 0.89
CA THR A 43 -1.61 -4.75 -0.31
C THR A 43 -2.45 -4.50 -1.57
N VAL A 44 -3.66 -5.05 -1.65
CA VAL A 44 -4.53 -4.86 -2.82
C VAL A 44 -4.91 -3.39 -3.02
N MET A 45 -5.14 -2.64 -1.93
CA MET A 45 -5.37 -1.18 -2.01
C MET A 45 -4.10 -0.45 -2.42
N GLY A 46 -2.96 -0.87 -1.87
CA GLY A 46 -1.66 -0.35 -2.27
C GLY A 46 -1.37 -0.54 -3.75
N VAL A 47 -1.69 -1.71 -4.29
CA VAL A 47 -1.54 -2.04 -5.72
C VAL A 47 -2.46 -1.17 -6.58
N ILE A 48 -3.71 -0.92 -6.17
CA ILE A 48 -4.60 0.02 -6.86
C ILE A 48 -3.97 1.42 -6.88
N ASN A 49 -3.56 1.95 -5.73
CA ASN A 49 -2.96 3.28 -5.65
C ASN A 49 -1.59 3.37 -6.34
N SER A 50 -0.89 2.25 -6.56
CA SER A 50 0.39 2.25 -7.28
C SER A 50 0.25 2.66 -8.76
N THR A 51 -0.96 2.60 -9.30
CA THR A 51 -1.29 3.14 -10.64
C THR A 51 -1.34 4.67 -10.68
N GLY A 52 -1.33 5.35 -9.52
CA GLY A 52 -1.61 6.77 -9.37
C GLY A 52 -3.09 7.10 -9.16
N GLU A 53 -3.96 6.10 -9.33
CA GLU A 53 -5.41 6.27 -9.18
C GLU A 53 -5.83 6.22 -7.70
N LYS A 54 -6.99 6.81 -7.41
CA LYS A 54 -7.56 6.90 -6.06
C LYS A 54 -9.03 6.51 -6.05
N CYS A 55 -9.51 6.08 -4.89
CA CYS A 55 -10.94 5.87 -4.68
C CYS A 55 -11.72 7.18 -4.84
N ALA A 56 -11.21 8.27 -4.28
CA ALA A 56 -11.78 9.60 -4.47
C ALA A 56 -10.71 10.68 -4.61
N THR A 57 -10.94 11.66 -5.48
CA THR A 57 -9.99 12.73 -5.82
C THR A 57 -10.61 14.09 -5.56
N VAL A 58 -9.85 14.99 -4.94
CA VAL A 58 -10.24 16.40 -4.77
C VAL A 58 -10.02 17.11 -6.10
N GLN A 59 -11.08 17.74 -6.61
CA GLN A 59 -11.09 18.51 -7.84
C GLN A 59 -10.56 19.94 -7.62
N PRO A 60 -10.22 20.68 -8.69
CA PRO A 60 -9.72 22.07 -8.57
C PRO A 60 -10.67 23.04 -7.87
N ASP A 61 -11.97 22.76 -7.84
CA ASP A 61 -12.99 23.53 -7.12
C ASP A 61 -13.13 23.13 -5.64
N GLY A 62 -12.28 22.22 -5.16
CA GLY A 62 -12.28 21.74 -3.80
C GLY A 62 -13.26 20.60 -3.50
N ARG A 63 -14.11 20.22 -4.47
CA ARG A 63 -15.06 19.12 -4.29
C ARG A 63 -14.37 17.77 -4.42
N LEU A 64 -14.83 16.81 -3.64
CA LEU A 64 -14.41 15.42 -3.74
C LEU A 64 -15.26 14.71 -4.80
N GLU A 65 -14.63 13.94 -5.67
CA GLU A 65 -15.28 13.11 -6.68
C GLU A 65 -14.85 11.65 -6.54
N LEU A 66 -15.77 10.73 -6.82
CA LEU A 66 -15.51 9.30 -6.86
C LEU A 66 -14.77 8.97 -8.17
N THR A 67 -13.55 8.40 -8.06
CA THR A 67 -12.68 8.13 -9.22
C THR A 67 -12.19 6.69 -9.31
N LEU A 68 -12.66 5.81 -8.41
CA LEU A 68 -12.20 4.41 -8.30
C LEU A 68 -12.40 3.59 -9.58
N TYR A 69 -13.49 3.82 -10.32
CA TYR A 69 -13.84 2.98 -11.48
C TYR A 69 -13.26 3.57 -12.76
N ASN A 70 -12.11 3.07 -13.17
CA ASN A 70 -11.45 3.44 -14.42
C ASN A 70 -10.61 2.27 -14.97
N GLU A 71 -10.18 2.37 -16.22
CA GLU A 71 -9.46 1.29 -16.92
C GLU A 71 -8.14 0.90 -16.23
N ARG A 72 -7.42 1.84 -15.63
CA ARG A 72 -6.14 1.58 -14.97
C ARG A 72 -6.33 0.75 -13.71
N VAL A 73 -7.33 1.11 -12.88
CA VAL A 73 -7.71 0.35 -11.68
C VAL A 73 -8.16 -1.06 -12.05
N LEU A 74 -9.05 -1.18 -13.03
CA LEU A 74 -9.56 -2.49 -13.49
C LEU A 74 -8.43 -3.36 -14.02
N SER A 75 -7.56 -2.82 -14.87
CA SER A 75 -6.42 -3.56 -15.42
C SER A 75 -5.45 -4.02 -14.35
N MET A 76 -5.09 -3.14 -13.40
CA MET A 76 -4.20 -3.50 -12.29
C MET A 76 -4.82 -4.57 -11.41
N PHE A 77 -6.08 -4.40 -11.02
CA PHE A 77 -6.79 -5.38 -10.20
C PHE A 77 -6.87 -6.75 -10.88
N GLU A 78 -7.23 -6.79 -12.16
CA GLU A 78 -7.30 -8.03 -12.93
C GLU A 78 -5.94 -8.72 -13.02
N LYS A 79 -4.88 -8.01 -13.41
CA LYS A 79 -3.52 -8.57 -13.52
C LYS A 79 -3.06 -9.15 -12.18
N PHE A 80 -3.20 -8.37 -11.10
CA PHE A 80 -2.74 -8.76 -9.79
C PHE A 80 -3.52 -9.96 -9.23
N THR A 81 -4.84 -9.94 -9.33
CA THR A 81 -5.69 -11.01 -8.81
C THR A 81 -5.57 -12.29 -9.63
N THR A 82 -5.44 -12.19 -10.96
CA THR A 82 -5.21 -13.35 -11.83
C THR A 82 -3.93 -14.09 -11.44
N ALA A 83 -2.87 -13.37 -11.11
CA ALA A 83 -1.60 -13.99 -10.72
C ALA A 83 -1.62 -14.56 -9.30
N TYR A 84 -2.21 -13.83 -8.34
CA TYR A 84 -2.00 -14.10 -6.92
C TYR A 84 -3.23 -14.63 -6.17
N TYR A 85 -4.37 -14.83 -6.82
CA TYR A 85 -5.46 -15.63 -6.24
C TYR A 85 -5.12 -17.12 -6.21
N ASP A 86 -4.13 -17.54 -6.99
CA ASP A 86 -3.56 -18.87 -6.90
C ASP A 86 -2.74 -19.03 -5.61
N THR A 87 -3.22 -19.85 -4.69
CA THR A 87 -2.58 -20.10 -3.41
C THR A 87 -1.31 -20.93 -3.51
N THR A 88 -0.92 -21.38 -4.68
CA THR A 88 0.40 -21.94 -4.94
C THR A 88 1.41 -20.87 -5.33
N GLN A 89 0.97 -19.70 -5.76
CA GLN A 89 1.83 -18.57 -6.14
C GLN A 89 2.00 -17.57 -5.01
N ALA A 90 0.96 -17.38 -4.16
CA ALA A 90 1.00 -16.40 -3.08
C ALA A 90 0.52 -16.97 -1.74
N TYR A 91 1.30 -16.68 -0.71
CA TYR A 91 0.90 -16.92 0.68
C TYR A 91 0.15 -15.70 1.22
N HIS A 92 -1.15 -15.86 1.51
CA HIS A 92 -2.03 -14.81 2.02
C HIS A 92 -2.13 -14.95 3.55
N TYR A 93 -1.32 -14.24 4.29
CA TYR A 93 -1.15 -14.56 5.70
C TYR A 93 -2.22 -13.98 6.65
N GLN A 94 -2.80 -12.83 6.36
CA GLN A 94 -3.82 -12.24 7.26
C GLN A 94 -5.13 -13.04 7.27
N ARG A 95 -5.50 -13.63 6.16
CA ARG A 95 -6.66 -14.51 6.10
C ARG A 95 -6.55 -15.71 7.03
N VAL A 96 -5.35 -16.17 7.29
CA VAL A 96 -5.07 -17.34 8.15
C VAL A 96 -4.89 -16.92 9.60
N SER A 97 -4.18 -15.82 9.84
CA SER A 97 -3.84 -15.29 11.16
C SER A 97 -3.36 -13.84 11.04
N TYR A 98 -3.74 -12.98 11.95
CA TYR A 98 -3.17 -11.63 12.07
C TYR A 98 -1.75 -11.62 12.67
N ASP A 99 -1.19 -12.80 12.97
CA ASP A 99 0.17 -12.93 13.48
C ASP A 99 1.18 -12.92 12.33
N ILE A 100 2.09 -11.94 12.35
CA ILE A 100 3.15 -11.78 11.35
C ILE A 100 4.35 -12.69 11.59
N THR A 101 4.35 -13.50 12.64
CA THR A 101 5.50 -14.34 13.01
C THR A 101 5.84 -15.35 11.90
N ASP A 102 4.83 -16.06 11.39
CA ASP A 102 5.02 -17.03 10.32
C ASP A 102 5.50 -16.38 9.01
N PRO A 103 4.83 -15.35 8.45
CA PRO A 103 5.27 -14.72 7.20
C PRO A 103 6.65 -14.07 7.31
N VAL A 104 7.00 -13.47 8.46
CA VAL A 104 8.35 -12.94 8.70
C VAL A 104 9.38 -14.08 8.71
N ALA A 105 9.09 -15.19 9.40
CA ALA A 105 9.98 -16.35 9.43
C ALA A 105 10.15 -16.98 8.04
N MET A 106 9.07 -17.10 7.27
CA MET A 106 9.10 -17.60 5.89
C MET A 106 10.03 -16.76 5.01
N PHE A 107 9.86 -15.44 5.02
CA PHE A 107 10.72 -14.55 4.21
C PHE A 107 12.18 -14.62 4.68
N ALA A 108 12.42 -14.62 6.00
CA ALA A 108 13.77 -14.74 6.56
C ALA A 108 14.47 -16.07 6.24
N ASN A 109 13.70 -17.12 5.89
CA ASN A 109 14.19 -18.43 5.48
C ASN A 109 14.15 -18.66 3.95
N ASP A 110 14.14 -17.58 3.15
CA ASP A 110 14.16 -17.65 1.68
C ASP A 110 12.93 -18.36 1.07
N GLN A 111 11.78 -18.33 1.75
CA GLN A 111 10.56 -18.98 1.30
C GLN A 111 9.65 -18.06 0.47
N ALA A 112 10.11 -16.87 0.09
CA ALA A 112 9.41 -16.04 -0.88
C ALA A 112 10.38 -15.14 -1.64
N LEU A 113 10.05 -14.86 -2.93
CA LEU A 113 10.78 -13.87 -3.72
C LEU A 113 10.39 -12.45 -3.30
N PHE A 114 9.10 -12.19 -3.09
CA PHE A 114 8.58 -10.89 -2.68
C PHE A 114 7.83 -10.99 -1.35
N PHE A 115 8.04 -9.99 -0.49
CA PHE A 115 7.26 -9.77 0.73
C PHE A 115 6.58 -8.40 0.63
N MET A 116 5.27 -8.40 0.35
CA MET A 116 4.50 -7.19 0.12
C MET A 116 3.84 -6.72 1.41
N GLN A 117 4.42 -5.68 2.02
CA GLN A 117 4.02 -5.22 3.35
C GLN A 117 4.44 -3.75 3.57
N LEU A 118 4.10 -3.20 4.74
CA LEU A 118 4.54 -1.89 5.18
C LEU A 118 6.07 -1.81 5.30
N LEU A 119 6.63 -0.66 4.96
CA LEU A 119 8.08 -0.43 4.98
C LEU A 119 8.70 -0.61 6.38
N ASP A 120 7.96 -0.37 7.46
CA ASP A 120 8.46 -0.52 8.82
C ASP A 120 8.77 -1.98 9.19
N LEU A 121 8.19 -2.97 8.50
CA LEU A 121 8.50 -4.38 8.72
C LEU A 121 9.93 -4.76 8.35
N VAL A 122 10.65 -3.92 7.60
CA VAL A 122 12.09 -4.12 7.34
C VAL A 122 12.88 -4.31 8.64
N THR A 123 12.38 -3.77 9.74
CA THR A 123 13.01 -3.89 11.07
C THR A 123 13.07 -5.33 11.60
N TYR A 124 12.20 -6.20 11.13
CA TYR A 124 12.18 -7.62 11.50
C TYR A 124 13.27 -8.44 10.79
N PHE A 125 13.82 -7.94 9.68
CA PHE A 125 14.81 -8.66 8.87
C PHE A 125 16.24 -8.28 9.15
N ARG A 126 16.51 -7.58 10.26
CA ARG A 126 17.85 -7.14 10.65
C ARG A 126 18.85 -8.29 10.71
N ASP A 127 18.43 -9.41 11.27
CA ASP A 127 19.28 -10.57 11.52
C ASP A 127 19.17 -11.66 10.42
N MET A 128 18.44 -11.36 9.33
CA MET A 128 18.34 -12.24 8.16
C MET A 128 19.73 -12.48 7.55
N GLN A 129 20.03 -13.72 7.21
CA GLN A 129 21.36 -14.11 6.69
C GLN A 129 21.48 -13.80 5.18
N THR A 130 20.40 -14.01 4.43
CA THR A 130 20.33 -13.66 3.00
C THR A 130 20.07 -12.17 2.86
N ASP A 131 20.74 -11.52 1.93
CA ASP A 131 20.49 -10.13 1.61
C ASP A 131 19.14 -9.96 0.90
N PHE A 132 18.46 -8.87 1.19
CA PHE A 132 17.20 -8.49 0.54
C PHE A 132 17.26 -7.03 0.10
N GLY A 133 16.55 -6.68 -0.96
CA GLY A 133 16.37 -5.32 -1.43
C GLY A 133 14.98 -4.77 -1.09
N ILE A 134 14.87 -3.44 -1.12
CA ILE A 134 13.58 -2.73 -0.99
C ILE A 134 13.19 -2.22 -2.37
N LEU A 135 11.91 -2.38 -2.73
CA LEU A 135 11.36 -1.92 -4.00
C LEU A 135 10.05 -1.15 -3.75
N PRO A 136 9.75 -0.10 -4.52
CA PRO A 136 8.40 0.45 -4.54
C PRO A 136 7.42 -0.58 -5.10
N LEU A 137 6.11 -0.41 -4.83
CA LEU A 137 5.11 -1.17 -5.55
C LEU A 137 5.26 -0.97 -7.06
N PRO A 138 5.02 -2.00 -7.89
CA PRO A 138 5.23 -1.91 -9.31
C PRO A 138 4.25 -0.94 -9.98
N LYS A 139 4.64 -0.36 -11.10
CA LYS A 139 3.75 0.38 -12.00
C LYS A 139 2.78 -0.57 -12.69
N LEU A 140 1.68 -0.03 -13.20
CA LEU A 140 0.76 -0.79 -14.07
C LEU A 140 1.46 -1.21 -15.37
N ASP A 141 2.19 -0.27 -15.98
CA ASP A 141 2.86 -0.41 -17.27
C ASP A 141 4.05 0.56 -17.37
N GLU A 142 4.81 0.48 -18.45
CA GLU A 142 5.97 1.36 -18.69
C GLU A 142 5.57 2.79 -19.04
N GLU A 143 4.33 3.04 -19.51
CA GLU A 143 3.81 4.36 -19.87
C GLU A 143 3.48 5.21 -18.62
N GLN A 144 3.30 4.57 -17.46
CA GLN A 144 3.11 5.27 -16.20
C GLN A 144 4.34 6.12 -15.87
N ASP A 145 4.13 7.41 -15.59
CA ASP A 145 5.18 8.41 -15.43
C ASP A 145 6.12 8.17 -14.24
N ARG A 146 5.58 7.68 -13.12
CA ARG A 146 6.32 7.46 -11.87
C ARG A 146 5.71 6.35 -11.02
N TYR A 147 6.43 5.97 -9.99
CA TYR A 147 5.92 5.09 -8.92
C TYR A 147 5.02 5.88 -7.96
N TYR A 148 4.07 5.18 -7.35
CA TYR A 148 3.21 5.72 -6.32
C TYR A 148 3.16 4.74 -5.15
N SER A 149 3.26 5.27 -3.93
CA SER A 149 3.32 4.50 -2.69
C SER A 149 2.18 4.90 -1.77
N THR A 150 1.30 3.96 -1.49
CA THR A 150 0.13 4.21 -0.62
C THR A 150 0.54 4.47 0.81
N ILE A 151 -0.13 5.45 1.43
CA ILE A 151 -0.22 5.56 2.88
C ILE A 151 -1.50 4.85 3.30
N GLY A 152 -1.36 3.76 4.07
CA GLY A 152 -2.50 2.97 4.52
C GLY A 152 -3.48 3.82 5.34
N SER A 153 -4.77 3.75 5.01
CA SER A 153 -5.81 4.52 5.70
C SER A 153 -5.92 4.16 7.19
N TRP A 154 -5.64 2.92 7.52
CA TRP A 154 -5.63 2.40 8.90
C TRP A 154 -4.40 2.84 9.71
N HIS A 155 -3.33 3.27 9.04
CA HIS A 155 -2.05 3.65 9.63
C HIS A 155 -1.77 5.15 9.51
N SER A 156 -2.67 5.90 8.89
CA SER A 156 -2.54 7.36 8.74
C SER A 156 -2.72 8.06 10.08
N VAL A 157 -1.81 8.96 10.42
CA VAL A 157 -1.87 9.78 11.62
C VAL A 157 -2.14 11.23 11.22
N PHE A 158 -3.18 11.82 11.81
CA PHE A 158 -3.54 13.21 11.62
C PHE A 158 -3.38 13.98 12.91
N LEU A 159 -2.85 15.18 12.83
CA LEU A 159 -2.77 16.10 13.94
C LEU A 159 -3.94 17.09 13.85
N CYS A 160 -4.77 17.11 14.88
CA CYS A 160 -5.96 17.96 14.94
C CYS A 160 -5.89 18.92 16.13
N ALA A 161 -6.31 20.16 15.92
CA ALA A 161 -6.52 21.13 16.99
C ALA A 161 -8.02 21.19 17.32
N PRO A 162 -8.42 21.08 18.61
CA PRO A 162 -9.83 21.23 18.99
C PRO A 162 -10.38 22.61 18.61
N SER A 163 -11.60 22.68 18.12
CA SER A 163 -12.26 23.96 17.76
C SER A 163 -12.52 24.86 18.96
N VAL A 164 -12.60 24.30 20.16
CA VAL A 164 -12.85 25.00 21.43
C VAL A 164 -11.58 25.57 22.08
N GLN A 165 -10.42 25.49 21.42
CA GLN A 165 -9.19 26.08 21.95
C GLN A 165 -9.26 27.58 22.08
N GLU A 166 -8.58 28.16 23.07
CA GLU A 166 -8.63 29.59 23.37
C GLU A 166 -7.83 30.48 22.39
N ASN A 167 -6.82 29.91 21.68
CA ASN A 167 -5.95 30.69 20.81
C ASN A 167 -5.45 29.82 19.62
N ALA A 168 -6.19 29.88 18.51
CA ALA A 168 -5.92 29.14 17.30
C ALA A 168 -4.58 29.54 16.65
N GLU A 169 -4.25 30.83 16.64
CA GLU A 169 -3.01 31.37 16.07
C GLU A 169 -1.77 30.78 16.79
N ARG A 170 -1.78 30.83 18.14
CA ARG A 170 -0.71 30.25 18.95
C ARG A 170 -0.59 28.73 18.70
N THR A 171 -1.71 28.01 18.65
CA THR A 171 -1.71 26.56 18.39
C THR A 171 -1.14 26.26 17.00
N GLY A 172 -1.57 27.00 15.98
CA GLY A 172 -1.05 26.86 14.61
C GLY A 172 0.46 27.10 14.55
N ALA A 173 0.93 28.19 15.18
CA ALA A 173 2.38 28.50 15.22
C ALA A 173 3.20 27.41 15.92
N ILE A 174 2.67 26.80 17.00
CA ILE A 174 3.36 25.68 17.69
C ILE A 174 3.39 24.43 16.79
N LEU A 175 2.28 24.10 16.14
CA LEU A 175 2.21 22.95 15.22
C LEU A 175 3.17 23.10 14.04
N GLU A 176 3.22 24.28 13.45
CA GLU A 176 4.18 24.61 12.37
C GLU A 176 5.63 24.46 12.85
N ALA A 177 5.96 25.02 14.01
CA ALA A 177 7.29 24.92 14.60
C ALA A 177 7.68 23.43 14.88
N LEU A 178 6.75 22.64 15.42
CA LEU A 178 6.97 21.20 15.65
C LEU A 178 7.18 20.44 14.34
N ALA A 179 6.38 20.72 13.31
CA ALA A 179 6.53 20.11 12.00
C ALA A 179 7.89 20.47 11.37
N TYR A 180 8.28 21.76 11.43
CA TYR A 180 9.55 22.23 10.92
C TYR A 180 10.76 21.62 11.63
N GLU A 181 10.75 21.57 12.96
CA GLU A 181 11.82 20.94 13.74
C GLU A 181 11.87 19.42 13.51
N SER A 182 10.72 18.76 13.39
CA SER A 182 10.65 17.34 13.04
C SER A 182 11.23 17.06 11.66
N TYR A 183 10.91 17.89 10.67
CA TYR A 183 11.48 17.78 9.33
C TYR A 183 13.00 17.91 9.33
N LYS A 184 13.56 18.80 10.16
CA LYS A 184 15.00 19.04 10.23
C LYS A 184 15.78 18.04 11.10
N THR A 185 15.15 17.46 12.10
CA THR A 185 15.85 16.67 13.11
C THR A 185 15.34 15.23 13.21
N VAL A 186 14.04 15.03 13.40
CA VAL A 186 13.45 13.70 13.63
C VAL A 186 13.43 12.89 12.33
N THR A 187 12.97 13.48 11.23
CA THR A 187 12.87 12.79 9.94
C THR A 187 14.24 12.33 9.43
N PRO A 188 15.29 13.16 9.36
CA PRO A 188 16.61 12.70 8.99
C PRO A 188 17.20 11.68 9.95
N ALA A 189 16.97 11.84 11.26
CA ALA A 189 17.49 10.90 12.23
C ALA A 189 16.81 9.51 12.12
N TYR A 190 15.50 9.47 11.90
CA TYR A 190 14.79 8.23 11.66
C TYR A 190 15.22 7.60 10.34
N TYR A 191 15.22 8.38 9.27
CA TYR A 191 15.55 7.94 7.94
C TYR A 191 17.01 7.46 7.85
N GLU A 192 18.00 8.34 8.12
CA GLU A 192 19.42 8.03 7.91
C GLU A 192 19.98 7.08 8.95
N LYS A 193 19.63 7.25 10.24
CA LYS A 193 20.25 6.49 11.33
C LYS A 193 19.50 5.19 11.65
N THR A 194 18.20 5.16 11.45
CA THR A 194 17.40 3.99 11.80
C THR A 194 17.13 3.15 10.56
N LEU A 195 16.44 3.69 9.57
CA LEU A 195 16.05 2.93 8.40
C LEU A 195 17.29 2.56 7.55
N VAL A 196 17.98 3.56 7.03
CA VAL A 196 19.14 3.36 6.16
C VAL A 196 20.32 2.77 6.89
N GLY A 197 20.67 3.30 8.06
CA GLY A 197 21.89 2.91 8.77
C GLY A 197 21.84 1.54 9.47
N LYS A 198 20.65 0.97 9.72
CA LYS A 198 20.51 -0.29 10.46
C LYS A 198 19.88 -1.42 9.65
N TYR A 199 19.02 -1.11 8.70
CA TYR A 199 18.16 -2.09 8.04
C TYR A 199 18.40 -2.18 6.54
N ILE A 200 18.79 -1.07 5.88
CA ILE A 200 19.12 -1.05 4.46
C ILE A 200 20.58 -1.44 4.29
N ARG A 201 20.84 -2.48 3.52
CA ARG A 201 22.17 -3.10 3.40
C ARG A 201 22.97 -2.66 2.17
N ASP A 202 22.33 -1.95 1.23
CA ASP A 202 22.89 -1.53 -0.03
C ASP A 202 22.43 -0.14 -0.45
N ASP A 203 23.22 0.52 -1.31
CA ASP A 203 22.93 1.88 -1.78
C ASP A 203 21.71 1.93 -2.73
N GLU A 204 21.43 0.84 -3.46
CA GLU A 204 20.29 0.77 -4.38
C GLU A 204 18.97 0.79 -3.58
N SER A 205 18.87 0.05 -2.49
CA SER A 205 17.71 0.08 -1.60
C SER A 205 17.48 1.46 -0.98
N ARG A 206 18.53 2.28 -0.81
CA ARG A 206 18.40 3.67 -0.37
C ARG A 206 17.64 4.50 -1.40
N GLU A 207 18.04 4.40 -2.68
CA GLU A 207 17.35 5.11 -3.77
C GLU A 207 15.87 4.66 -3.89
N MET A 208 15.60 3.38 -3.66
CA MET A 208 14.22 2.86 -3.67
C MET A 208 13.39 3.45 -2.54
N VAL A 209 13.96 3.60 -1.36
CA VAL A 209 13.26 4.24 -0.22
C VAL A 209 13.01 5.73 -0.50
N ASP A 210 13.94 6.44 -1.13
CA ASP A 210 13.73 7.84 -1.57
C ASP A 210 12.54 7.95 -2.56
N ILE A 211 12.44 7.02 -3.52
CA ILE A 211 11.31 6.93 -4.44
C ILE A 211 10.01 6.68 -3.67
N ILE A 212 9.98 5.72 -2.75
CA ILE A 212 8.81 5.39 -1.93
C ILE A 212 8.34 6.61 -1.14
N LEU A 213 9.24 7.27 -0.41
CA LEU A 213 8.91 8.40 0.46
C LEU A 213 8.47 9.65 -0.32
N SER A 214 9.04 9.88 -1.52
CA SER A 214 8.68 11.02 -2.38
C SER A 214 7.40 10.81 -3.21
N SER A 215 6.87 9.61 -3.23
CA SER A 215 5.74 9.19 -4.07
C SER A 215 4.46 8.86 -3.29
N HIS A 216 4.31 9.35 -2.07
CA HIS A 216 3.18 9.05 -1.20
C HIS A 216 1.84 9.44 -1.82
N VAL A 217 0.88 8.53 -1.74
CA VAL A 217 -0.52 8.72 -2.11
C VAL A 217 -1.38 8.68 -0.85
N TYR A 218 -2.09 9.77 -0.60
CA TYR A 218 -3.15 9.83 0.40
C TYR A 218 -4.49 9.73 -0.32
N ASP A 219 -5.25 8.70 -0.04
CA ASP A 219 -6.54 8.45 -0.65
C ASP A 219 -7.68 8.75 0.32
N LEU A 220 -8.33 9.90 0.13
CA LEU A 220 -9.45 10.30 0.97
C LEU A 220 -10.64 9.35 0.86
N GLY A 221 -10.80 8.67 -0.28
CA GLY A 221 -11.83 7.67 -0.46
C GLY A 221 -11.65 6.47 0.47
N TRP A 222 -10.42 6.00 0.62
CA TRP A 222 -10.09 4.96 1.60
C TRP A 222 -10.22 5.48 3.04
N PHE A 223 -9.75 6.70 3.30
CA PHE A 223 -9.80 7.28 4.64
C PHE A 223 -11.23 7.51 5.14
N TYR A 224 -12.09 8.08 4.31
CA TYR A 224 -13.50 8.32 4.64
C TYR A 224 -14.40 7.10 4.45
N GLN A 225 -13.85 5.97 4.03
CA GLN A 225 -14.59 4.71 3.78
C GLN A 225 -15.77 4.91 2.81
N ILE A 226 -15.56 5.71 1.75
CA ILE A 226 -16.59 6.08 0.79
C ILE A 226 -17.20 4.81 0.18
N GLY A 227 -18.53 4.68 0.29
CA GLY A 227 -19.28 3.53 -0.20
C GLY A 227 -18.80 2.19 0.34
N LYS A 228 -17.96 2.18 1.40
CA LYS A 228 -17.27 1.00 1.93
C LYS A 228 -16.36 0.29 0.91
N TYR A 229 -15.95 0.97 -0.16
CA TYR A 229 -15.10 0.35 -1.17
C TYR A 229 -13.78 -0.20 -0.62
N CYS A 230 -13.24 0.41 0.43
CA CYS A 230 -12.05 -0.10 1.12
C CYS A 230 -12.28 -1.53 1.62
N ASP A 231 -13.35 -1.75 2.40
CA ASP A 231 -13.70 -3.07 2.93
C ASP A 231 -14.07 -4.05 1.82
N GLU A 232 -14.82 -3.60 0.80
CA GLU A 232 -15.27 -4.46 -0.30
C GLU A 232 -14.12 -4.97 -1.17
N VAL A 233 -13.12 -4.14 -1.43
CA VAL A 233 -11.89 -4.57 -2.14
C VAL A 233 -11.14 -5.62 -1.32
N LEU A 234 -11.07 -5.46 0.01
CA LEU A 234 -10.51 -6.48 0.91
C LEU A 234 -11.33 -7.78 0.88
N TYR A 235 -12.67 -7.69 0.91
CA TYR A 235 -13.54 -8.88 0.81
C TYR A 235 -13.40 -9.57 -0.54
N MET A 236 -13.26 -8.83 -1.63
CA MET A 236 -12.95 -9.43 -2.93
C MET A 236 -11.64 -10.22 -2.88
N TRP A 237 -10.61 -9.66 -2.24
CA TRP A 237 -9.33 -10.35 -2.06
C TRP A 237 -9.48 -11.62 -1.23
N TYR A 238 -10.19 -11.56 -0.09
CA TYR A 238 -10.43 -12.72 0.76
C TYR A 238 -11.23 -13.82 0.07
N ASP A 239 -12.28 -13.44 -0.64
CA ASP A 239 -13.20 -14.38 -1.28
C ASP A 239 -12.74 -14.80 -2.68
N LYS A 240 -11.62 -14.26 -3.16
CA LYS A 240 -11.10 -14.46 -4.51
C LYS A 240 -12.11 -14.12 -5.59
N LYS A 241 -12.86 -13.02 -5.39
CA LYS A 241 -13.81 -12.49 -6.35
C LYS A 241 -13.11 -11.53 -7.30
N SER A 242 -13.38 -11.66 -8.60
CA SER A 242 -12.76 -10.84 -9.66
C SER A 242 -13.73 -9.87 -10.35
N ASP A 243 -15.04 -9.96 -10.09
CA ASP A 243 -16.04 -9.07 -10.70
C ASP A 243 -16.06 -7.71 -9.98
N PHE A 244 -15.07 -6.88 -10.31
CA PHE A 244 -14.92 -5.54 -9.74
C PHE A 244 -16.09 -4.62 -10.13
N THR A 245 -16.62 -4.78 -11.37
CA THR A 245 -17.73 -3.97 -11.85
C THR A 245 -19.00 -4.19 -11.04
N SER A 246 -19.39 -5.44 -10.81
CA SER A 246 -20.54 -5.75 -9.96
C SER A 246 -20.39 -5.27 -8.52
N MET A 247 -19.19 -5.38 -7.96
CA MET A 247 -18.90 -4.84 -6.63
C MET A 247 -19.07 -3.32 -6.64
N TYR A 248 -18.43 -2.62 -7.58
CA TYR A 248 -18.53 -1.17 -7.70
C TYR A 248 -19.97 -0.69 -7.84
N ASP A 249 -20.74 -1.26 -8.75
CA ASP A 249 -22.14 -0.87 -9.01
C ASP A 249 -23.04 -1.09 -7.79
N SER A 250 -22.81 -2.17 -7.03
CA SER A 250 -23.63 -2.47 -5.84
C SER A 250 -23.46 -1.44 -4.71
N HIS A 251 -22.33 -0.73 -4.68
CA HIS A 251 -22.00 0.28 -3.67
C HIS A 251 -22.10 1.73 -4.16
N LEU A 252 -22.30 1.95 -5.47
CA LEU A 252 -22.25 3.26 -6.11
C LEU A 252 -23.22 4.27 -5.47
N SER A 253 -24.47 3.86 -5.20
CA SER A 253 -25.47 4.77 -4.60
C SER A 253 -25.06 5.24 -3.19
N ALA A 254 -24.50 4.36 -2.38
CA ALA A 254 -23.99 4.72 -1.05
C ALA A 254 -22.76 5.62 -1.16
N ALA A 255 -21.86 5.33 -2.09
CA ALA A 255 -20.66 6.13 -2.33
C ALA A 255 -21.00 7.55 -2.76
N MET A 256 -21.96 7.72 -3.66
CA MET A 256 -22.41 9.05 -4.10
C MET A 256 -23.06 9.84 -2.97
N ALA A 257 -23.81 9.19 -2.08
CA ALA A 257 -24.37 9.84 -0.89
C ALA A 257 -23.28 10.25 0.10
N ASP A 258 -22.25 9.44 0.29
CA ASP A 258 -21.09 9.79 1.12
C ASP A 258 -20.31 10.99 0.55
N ILE A 259 -20.05 11.00 -0.76
CA ILE A 259 -19.40 12.12 -1.47
C ILE A 259 -20.20 13.43 -1.26
N GLU A 260 -21.51 13.38 -1.48
CA GLU A 260 -22.37 14.57 -1.30
C GLU A 260 -22.31 15.09 0.14
N ARG A 261 -22.51 14.23 1.13
CA ARG A 261 -22.42 14.57 2.56
C ARG A 261 -21.07 15.18 2.94
N ILE A 262 -19.95 14.65 2.40
CA ILE A 262 -18.61 15.18 2.66
C ILE A 262 -18.47 16.57 2.02
N ASN A 263 -18.88 16.73 0.76
CA ASN A 263 -18.80 18.00 0.06
C ASN A 263 -19.65 19.11 0.73
N GLU A 264 -20.85 18.76 1.20
CA GLU A 264 -21.71 19.68 1.96
C GLU A 264 -21.04 20.11 3.28
N ALA A 265 -20.47 19.14 4.03
CA ALA A 265 -19.79 19.44 5.28
C ALA A 265 -18.57 20.36 5.10
N PHE A 266 -17.81 20.20 4.02
CA PHE A 266 -16.69 21.10 3.72
C PHE A 266 -17.17 22.48 3.25
N ALA A 267 -18.26 22.57 2.47
CA ALA A 267 -18.82 23.85 2.04
C ALA A 267 -19.38 24.70 3.20
N GLU A 268 -19.74 24.08 4.33
CA GLU A 268 -20.19 24.80 5.54
C GLU A 268 -19.02 25.39 6.35
N LEU A 269 -17.77 25.04 6.04
CA LEU A 269 -16.59 25.54 6.74
C LEU A 269 -16.03 26.84 6.12
N ASP A 270 -16.41 27.16 4.90
CA ASP A 270 -16.05 28.38 4.16
C ASP A 270 -17.02 29.53 4.48
#